data_5e1a9cae52e32eb7a449d63430beae29
#
_entry.id   5e1a9cae52e32eb7a449d63430beae29
#
_cell.length_a   1.000
_cell.length_b   1.000
_cell.length_c   1.000
_cell.angle_alpha   90.00
_cell.angle_beta   90.00
_cell.angle_gamma   90.00
#
_symmetry.space_group_name_H-M   'P 1'
#
loop_
_entity.id
_entity.type
_entity.pdbx_description
1 polymer ?
#
loop_
_entity_poly.entity_id
_entity_poly.type
_entity_poly.pdbx_seq_one_letter_code
_entity_poly.pdbx_strand_id
1 'polypeptide(L)'
;QAIINEAHQLGRIVPNRASRDEQVSTQAAGAYVAHPKKGMHNWVGAIDINSLYPSAIRALNMGPETIVGQLRQDGTKDFIAVEMAKGKSFASAWEGIFGSLEYAAVMNREVGREVTVDWEGGGSDTLSAAQAYDLIFDSNQPWTLSANGTIFTHEFEAVIPGLLKRWYSERKDLQKMLKKARAAQNSAEI
;
A
#
# COMPACT_ATOMS: atom_id res chain seq x y z
N GLN A 1 19.29 4.90 5.65
CA GLN A 1 20.61 4.73 5.01
C GLN A 1 20.58 3.62 3.93
N ALA A 2 19.98 2.42 4.20
CA ALA A 2 19.94 1.33 3.22
C ALA A 2 19.22 1.70 1.91
N ILE A 3 18.09 2.40 1.98
CA ILE A 3 17.35 2.87 0.80
C ILE A 3 18.20 3.85 -0.02
N ILE A 4 18.92 4.77 0.64
CA ILE A 4 19.78 5.74 -0.04
C ILE A 4 20.93 5.02 -0.77
N ASN A 5 21.55 4.06 -0.11
CA ASN A 5 22.63 3.27 -0.72
C ASN A 5 22.13 2.48 -1.93
N GLU A 6 20.96 1.85 -1.82
CA GLU A 6 20.33 1.12 -2.93
C GLU A 6 20.00 2.04 -4.10
N ALA A 7 19.39 3.19 -3.82
CA ALA A 7 19.08 4.19 -4.84
C ALA A 7 20.34 4.67 -5.58
N HIS A 8 21.43 4.93 -4.85
CA HIS A 8 22.70 5.32 -5.45
C HIS A 8 23.31 4.21 -6.31
N GLN A 9 23.24 2.94 -5.87
CA GLN A 9 23.71 1.79 -6.67
C GLN A 9 22.91 1.65 -7.97
N LEU A 10 21.64 2.01 -7.96
CA LEU A 10 20.77 2.02 -9.13
C LEU A 10 20.86 3.33 -9.97
N GLY A 11 21.78 4.24 -9.61
CA GLY A 11 21.95 5.53 -10.30
C GLY A 11 20.77 6.50 -10.09
N ARG A 12 19.99 6.29 -9.00
CA ARG A 12 18.84 7.14 -8.66
C ARG A 12 19.25 8.27 -7.72
N ILE A 13 18.68 9.45 -7.94
CA ILE A 13 18.88 10.61 -7.06
C ILE A 13 17.80 10.59 -6.00
N VAL A 14 18.24 10.61 -4.73
CA VAL A 14 17.32 10.72 -3.59
C VAL A 14 17.17 12.21 -3.25
N PRO A 15 15.93 12.73 -3.15
CA PRO A 15 15.71 14.12 -2.80
C PRO A 15 16.21 14.43 -1.40
N ASN A 16 16.61 15.67 -1.18
CA ASN A 16 16.99 16.15 0.14
C ASN A 16 15.79 16.10 1.10
N ARG A 17 16.07 15.91 2.38
CA ARG A 17 15.04 15.99 3.40
C ARG A 17 14.43 17.41 3.41
N ALA A 18 13.11 17.49 3.36
CA ALA A 18 12.39 18.75 3.51
C ALA A 18 12.77 19.46 4.83
N SER A 19 12.85 20.78 4.81
CA SER A 19 13.08 21.58 6.02
C SER A 19 11.97 21.34 7.05
N ARG A 20 12.22 21.67 8.34
CA ARG A 20 11.20 21.50 9.38
C ARG A 20 9.93 22.31 9.11
N ASP A 21 10.08 23.47 8.48
CA ASP A 21 8.96 24.37 8.16
C ASP A 21 8.12 23.89 6.97
N GLU A 22 8.71 23.04 6.11
CA GLU A 22 8.02 22.40 4.98
C GLU A 22 7.42 21.03 5.31
N GLN A 23 7.72 20.49 6.49
CA GLN A 23 7.17 19.22 6.93
C GLN A 23 5.73 19.40 7.39
N VAL A 24 4.78 19.24 6.48
CA VAL A 24 3.38 19.08 6.86
C VAL A 24 3.26 17.77 7.63
N SER A 25 2.95 17.84 8.91
CA SER A 25 2.69 16.66 9.75
C SER A 25 1.36 16.04 9.31
N THR A 26 1.41 15.18 8.30
CA THR A 26 0.29 14.31 7.98
C THR A 26 0.27 13.17 8.99
N GLN A 27 -0.63 13.26 9.96
CA GLN A 27 -0.84 12.19 10.92
C GLN A 27 -1.53 11.02 10.19
N ALA A 28 -0.77 9.97 9.89
CA ALA A 28 -1.35 8.75 9.35
C ALA A 28 -2.24 8.10 10.43
N ALA A 29 -3.41 7.60 10.01
CA ALA A 29 -4.26 6.81 10.91
C ALA A 29 -3.49 5.56 11.37
N GLY A 30 -3.53 5.28 12.67
CA GLY A 30 -2.95 4.06 13.23
C GLY A 30 -3.72 2.80 12.79
N ALA A 31 -3.17 1.63 13.13
CA ALA A 31 -3.83 0.36 12.85
C ALA A 31 -5.16 0.26 13.62
N TYR A 32 -6.19 -0.29 12.96
CA TYR A 32 -7.43 -0.64 13.62
C TYR A 32 -7.19 -1.88 14.51
N VAL A 33 -7.54 -1.75 15.78
CA VAL A 33 -7.51 -2.85 16.74
C VAL A 33 -8.93 -3.11 17.20
N ALA A 34 -9.51 -4.24 16.79
CA ALA A 34 -10.84 -4.62 17.21
C ALA A 34 -10.89 -4.91 18.72
N HIS A 35 -11.97 -4.47 19.38
CA HIS A 35 -12.18 -4.84 20.77
C HIS A 35 -12.45 -6.35 20.90
N PRO A 36 -11.76 -7.04 21.83
CA PRO A 36 -11.97 -8.46 22.01
C PRO A 36 -13.40 -8.75 22.52
N LYS A 37 -14.03 -9.75 21.92
CA LYS A 37 -15.30 -10.28 22.45
C LYS A 37 -14.98 -11.14 23.65
N LYS A 38 -15.42 -10.72 24.84
CA LYS A 38 -15.23 -11.46 26.08
C LYS A 38 -16.08 -12.72 26.10
N GLY A 39 -15.55 -13.81 26.65
CA GLY A 39 -16.26 -15.08 26.79
C GLY A 39 -15.41 -16.27 26.38
N MET A 40 -15.98 -17.46 26.52
CA MET A 40 -15.39 -18.70 26.05
C MET A 40 -15.81 -18.90 24.57
N HIS A 41 -14.85 -19.16 23.72
CA HIS A 41 -15.09 -19.39 22.29
C HIS A 41 -14.59 -20.79 21.92
N ASN A 42 -15.44 -21.58 21.28
CA ASN A 42 -15.09 -22.90 20.75
C ASN A 42 -14.72 -22.76 19.28
N TRP A 43 -13.83 -23.64 18.80
CA TRP A 43 -13.44 -23.72 17.38
C TRP A 43 -12.82 -22.45 16.83
N VAL A 44 -11.87 -21.86 17.56
CA VAL A 44 -11.18 -20.64 17.15
C VAL A 44 -10.06 -20.98 16.19
N GLY A 45 -10.11 -20.40 14.97
CA GLY A 45 -9.03 -20.41 13.99
C GLY A 45 -8.35 -19.04 13.93
N ALA A 46 -7.02 -19.02 13.80
CA ALA A 46 -6.26 -17.80 13.61
C ALA A 46 -5.51 -17.84 12.27
N ILE A 47 -5.60 -16.74 11.50
CA ILE A 47 -4.85 -16.56 10.26
C ILE A 47 -4.02 -15.29 10.43
N ASP A 48 -2.72 -15.39 10.14
CA ASP A 48 -1.81 -14.25 10.14
C ASP A 48 -1.18 -14.05 8.76
N ILE A 49 -1.08 -12.80 8.32
CA ILE A 49 -0.47 -12.45 7.03
C ILE A 49 1.02 -12.22 7.23
N ASN A 50 1.82 -13.12 6.66
CA ASN A 50 3.28 -13.02 6.71
C ASN A 50 3.78 -11.72 6.07
N SER A 51 4.44 -10.87 6.88
CA SER A 51 5.08 -9.65 6.39
C SER A 51 4.12 -8.75 5.60
N LEU A 52 2.94 -8.43 6.17
CA LEU A 52 1.85 -7.70 5.50
C LEU A 52 2.34 -6.46 4.73
N TYR A 53 2.98 -5.51 5.41
CA TYR A 53 3.46 -4.27 4.75
C TYR A 53 4.49 -4.53 3.64
N PRO A 54 5.58 -5.28 3.87
CA PRO A 54 6.51 -5.63 2.80
C PRO A 54 5.86 -6.33 1.61
N SER A 55 4.88 -7.20 1.87
CA SER A 55 4.15 -7.91 0.81
C SER A 55 3.28 -6.98 -0.01
N ALA A 56 2.55 -6.06 0.63
CA ALA A 56 1.73 -5.06 -0.06
C ALA A 56 2.59 -4.09 -0.88
N ILE A 57 3.69 -3.58 -0.31
CA ILE A 57 4.62 -2.68 -1.02
C ILE A 57 5.18 -3.35 -2.27
N ARG A 58 5.53 -4.63 -2.18
CA ARG A 58 6.05 -5.41 -3.32
C ARG A 58 4.98 -5.74 -4.35
N ALA A 59 3.78 -6.11 -3.89
CA ALA A 59 2.67 -6.48 -4.78
C ALA A 59 2.19 -5.30 -5.64
N LEU A 60 2.19 -4.11 -5.08
CA LEU A 60 1.81 -2.89 -5.79
C LEU A 60 2.99 -2.16 -6.43
N ASN A 61 4.22 -2.66 -6.25
CA ASN A 61 5.44 -1.98 -6.70
C ASN A 61 5.53 -0.52 -6.20
N MET A 62 5.20 -0.31 -4.91
CA MET A 62 5.11 1.02 -4.32
C MET A 62 6.48 1.71 -4.24
N GLY A 63 6.66 2.74 -5.02
CA GLY A 63 7.80 3.65 -4.97
C GLY A 63 7.39 5.01 -5.53
N PRO A 64 7.99 6.12 -5.08
CA PRO A 64 7.70 7.43 -5.65
C PRO A 64 7.95 7.48 -7.15
N GLU A 65 8.94 6.72 -7.63
CA GLU A 65 9.33 6.64 -9.04
C GLU A 65 8.40 5.78 -9.90
N THR A 66 7.49 5.02 -9.31
CA THR A 66 6.53 4.16 -10.01
C THR A 66 5.11 4.71 -9.99
N ILE A 67 4.88 5.86 -9.37
CA ILE A 67 3.59 6.54 -9.43
C ILE A 67 3.36 7.02 -10.85
N VAL A 68 2.22 6.67 -11.41
CA VAL A 68 1.78 7.11 -12.76
C VAL A 68 0.69 8.16 -12.64
N GLY A 69 -0.17 8.01 -11.65
CA GLY A 69 -1.28 8.92 -11.40
C GLY A 69 -2.01 8.62 -10.11
N GLN A 70 -2.97 9.47 -9.82
CA GLN A 70 -3.78 9.40 -8.61
C GLN A 70 -5.24 9.67 -8.92
N LEU A 71 -6.13 8.80 -8.49
CA LEU A 71 -7.56 9.12 -8.45
C LEU A 71 -7.79 10.27 -7.46
N ARG A 72 -8.39 11.35 -7.93
CA ARG A 72 -8.72 12.50 -7.08
C ARG A 72 -9.81 12.09 -6.09
N GLN A 73 -9.56 12.28 -4.81
CA GLN A 73 -10.37 11.73 -3.71
C GLN A 73 -11.35 12.76 -3.12
N ASP A 74 -11.96 13.61 -3.94
CA ASP A 74 -12.84 14.67 -3.43
C ASP A 74 -14.07 14.08 -2.75
N GLY A 75 -14.77 13.12 -3.36
CA GLY A 75 -15.92 12.47 -2.74
C GLY A 75 -15.56 11.71 -1.45
N THR A 76 -14.40 11.09 -1.40
CA THR A 76 -13.90 10.44 -0.18
C THR A 76 -13.61 11.46 0.92
N LYS A 77 -12.97 12.58 0.60
CA LYS A 77 -12.68 13.66 1.57
C LYS A 77 -13.96 14.23 2.15
N ASP A 78 -14.94 14.52 1.30
CA ASP A 78 -16.25 15.04 1.70
C ASP A 78 -16.98 14.04 2.59
N PHE A 79 -16.99 12.77 2.25
CA PHE A 79 -17.59 11.72 3.06
C PHE A 79 -16.92 11.66 4.45
N ILE A 80 -15.61 11.62 4.53
CA ILE A 80 -14.88 11.58 5.80
C ILE A 80 -15.16 12.84 6.63
N ALA A 81 -15.21 14.02 6.00
CA ALA A 81 -15.53 15.27 6.69
C ALA A 81 -16.94 15.24 7.30
N VAL A 82 -17.92 14.72 6.59
CA VAL A 82 -19.31 14.54 7.07
C VAL A 82 -19.36 13.58 8.26
N GLU A 83 -18.65 12.44 8.19
CA GLU A 83 -18.63 11.46 9.27
C GLU A 83 -17.93 12.01 10.53
N MET A 84 -16.86 12.76 10.37
CA MET A 84 -16.19 13.46 11.48
C MET A 84 -17.08 14.55 12.10
N ALA A 85 -17.85 15.28 11.28
CA ALA A 85 -18.81 16.27 11.78
C ALA A 85 -19.93 15.64 12.62
N LYS A 86 -20.24 14.34 12.42
CA LYS A 86 -21.15 13.54 13.26
C LYS A 86 -20.49 13.06 14.57
N GLY A 87 -19.25 13.45 14.85
CA GLY A 87 -18.53 13.11 16.07
C GLY A 87 -17.67 11.82 15.98
N LYS A 88 -17.52 11.22 14.80
CA LYS A 88 -16.61 10.10 14.61
C LYS A 88 -15.15 10.57 14.63
N SER A 89 -14.25 9.73 15.14
CA SER A 89 -12.82 9.91 14.94
C SER A 89 -12.46 9.65 13.46
N PHE A 90 -11.31 10.14 13.02
CA PHE A 90 -10.83 9.88 11.65
C PHE A 90 -10.77 8.37 11.33
N ALA A 91 -10.27 7.55 12.26
CA ALA A 91 -10.22 6.10 12.09
C ALA A 91 -11.63 5.47 11.97
N SER A 92 -12.59 5.92 12.80
CA SER A 92 -13.98 5.43 12.77
C SER A 92 -14.77 5.91 11.54
N ALA A 93 -14.36 7.02 10.93
CA ALA A 93 -14.97 7.51 9.69
C ALA A 93 -14.66 6.57 8.50
N TRP A 94 -13.55 5.85 8.55
CA TRP A 94 -13.16 4.82 7.58
C TRP A 94 -13.74 3.43 7.87
N GLU A 95 -14.42 3.24 9.00
CA GLU A 95 -14.97 1.94 9.38
C GLU A 95 -16.05 1.50 8.39
N GLY A 96 -15.87 0.31 7.83
CA GLY A 96 -16.78 -0.26 6.83
C GLY A 96 -16.49 0.14 5.38
N ILE A 97 -15.48 0.98 5.13
CA ILE A 97 -15.05 1.35 3.78
C ILE A 97 -13.74 0.63 3.45
N PHE A 98 -13.72 -0.08 2.34
CA PHE A 98 -12.48 -0.62 1.78
C PHE A 98 -11.97 0.29 0.66
N GLY A 99 -10.90 1.02 0.95
CA GLY A 99 -10.31 1.98 0.00
C GLY A 99 -11.08 3.30 -0.11
N SER A 100 -10.70 4.13 -1.08
CA SER A 100 -11.43 5.36 -1.37
C SER A 100 -12.76 5.07 -2.09
N LEU A 101 -13.72 5.99 -2.02
CA LEU A 101 -14.99 5.86 -2.75
C LEU A 101 -14.73 5.82 -4.26
N GLU A 102 -13.76 6.58 -4.74
CA GLU A 102 -13.36 6.61 -6.15
C GLU A 102 -12.75 5.27 -6.58
N TYR A 103 -11.91 4.66 -5.72
CA TYR A 103 -11.42 3.30 -5.93
C TYR A 103 -12.57 2.30 -6.04
N ALA A 104 -13.50 2.35 -5.10
CA ALA A 104 -14.67 1.45 -5.10
C ALA A 104 -15.52 1.65 -6.37
N ALA A 105 -15.74 2.89 -6.78
CA ALA A 105 -16.47 3.22 -8.00
C ALA A 105 -15.82 2.62 -9.26
N VAL A 106 -14.49 2.76 -9.38
CA VAL A 106 -13.72 2.18 -10.50
C VAL A 106 -13.80 0.66 -10.47
N MET A 107 -13.53 0.02 -9.32
CA MET A 107 -13.53 -1.44 -9.21
C MET A 107 -14.90 -2.06 -9.50
N ASN A 108 -15.99 -1.35 -9.16
CA ASN A 108 -17.35 -1.79 -9.43
C ASN A 108 -17.88 -1.33 -10.81
N ARG A 109 -17.10 -0.57 -11.58
CA ARG A 109 -17.54 0.06 -12.84
C ARG A 109 -18.86 0.79 -12.67
N GLU A 110 -18.97 1.59 -11.61
CA GLU A 110 -20.23 2.22 -11.16
C GLU A 110 -20.83 3.08 -12.26
N VAL A 111 -22.07 2.78 -12.65
CA VAL A 111 -22.77 3.47 -13.74
C VAL A 111 -23.09 4.91 -13.33
N GLY A 112 -22.77 5.87 -14.21
CA GLY A 112 -23.02 7.29 -13.98
C GLY A 112 -22.06 7.95 -12.99
N ARG A 113 -21.06 7.23 -12.48
CA ARG A 113 -20.03 7.80 -11.64
C ARG A 113 -18.83 8.23 -12.49
N GLU A 114 -18.43 9.48 -12.34
CA GLU A 114 -17.19 10.02 -12.90
C GLU A 114 -16.09 10.05 -11.84
N VAL A 115 -14.86 9.82 -12.29
CA VAL A 115 -13.63 9.90 -11.49
C VAL A 115 -12.61 10.73 -12.25
N THR A 116 -11.83 11.50 -11.53
CA THR A 116 -10.72 12.27 -12.13
C THR A 116 -9.41 11.61 -11.76
N VAL A 117 -8.56 11.39 -12.76
CA VAL A 117 -7.19 10.92 -12.61
C VAL A 117 -6.25 12.10 -12.78
N ASP A 118 -5.45 12.40 -11.78
CA ASP A 118 -4.36 13.36 -11.86
C ASP A 118 -3.08 12.59 -12.22
N TRP A 119 -2.43 12.94 -13.35
CA TRP A 119 -1.25 12.25 -13.84
C TRP A 119 0.03 12.84 -13.26
N GLU A 120 1.02 11.99 -12.96
CA GLU A 120 2.33 12.43 -12.45
C GLU A 120 3.08 13.33 -13.46
N GLY A 121 2.89 13.10 -14.75
CA GLY A 121 3.43 13.95 -15.83
C GLY A 121 2.74 15.31 -15.99
N GLY A 122 1.74 15.61 -15.18
CA GLY A 122 0.89 16.79 -15.28
C GLY A 122 -0.36 16.56 -16.10
N GLY A 123 -1.40 17.35 -15.81
CA GLY A 123 -2.72 17.21 -16.40
C GLY A 123 -3.64 16.26 -15.63
N SER A 124 -4.91 16.31 -16.00
CA SER A 124 -5.95 15.50 -15.37
C SER A 124 -6.98 15.07 -16.41
N ASP A 125 -7.45 13.84 -16.32
CA ASP A 125 -8.52 13.31 -17.15
C ASP A 125 -9.74 12.96 -16.26
N THR A 126 -10.92 13.38 -16.69
CA THR A 126 -12.19 12.97 -16.08
C THR A 126 -12.82 11.89 -16.94
N LEU A 127 -13.05 10.73 -16.36
CA LEU A 127 -13.50 9.52 -17.02
C LEU A 127 -14.69 8.95 -16.26
N SER A 128 -15.58 8.22 -16.96
CA SER A 128 -16.51 7.36 -16.23
C SER A 128 -15.75 6.25 -15.47
N ALA A 129 -16.32 5.75 -14.39
CA ALA A 129 -15.70 4.67 -13.61
C ALA A 129 -15.34 3.44 -14.45
N ALA A 130 -16.19 3.09 -15.43
CA ALA A 130 -15.91 2.00 -16.37
C ALA A 130 -14.72 2.32 -17.29
N GLN A 131 -14.64 3.52 -17.87
CA GLN A 131 -13.49 3.94 -18.69
C GLN A 131 -12.19 3.96 -17.88
N ALA A 132 -12.23 4.43 -16.63
CA ALA A 132 -11.07 4.41 -15.75
C ALA A 132 -10.62 2.97 -15.43
N TYR A 133 -11.58 2.04 -15.24
CA TYR A 133 -11.27 0.63 -15.08
C TYR A 133 -10.56 0.06 -16.32
N ASP A 134 -11.15 0.26 -17.50
CA ASP A 134 -10.62 -0.25 -18.77
C ASP A 134 -9.23 0.33 -19.05
N LEU A 135 -9.01 1.62 -18.75
CA LEU A 135 -7.71 2.27 -18.88
C LEU A 135 -6.65 1.66 -17.97
N ILE A 136 -7.00 1.34 -16.73
CA ILE A 136 -6.02 0.85 -15.74
C ILE A 136 -5.77 -0.67 -15.92
N PHE A 137 -6.80 -1.46 -16.22
CA PHE A 137 -6.70 -2.93 -16.18
C PHE A 137 -6.76 -3.60 -17.55
N ASP A 138 -7.48 -3.03 -18.51
CA ASP A 138 -7.73 -3.67 -19.80
C ASP A 138 -6.91 -3.07 -20.96
N SER A 139 -6.16 -1.98 -20.73
CA SER A 139 -5.39 -1.27 -21.78
C SER A 139 -4.00 -1.87 -22.08
N ASN A 140 -3.68 -3.06 -21.59
CA ASN A 140 -2.33 -3.66 -21.69
C ASN A 140 -1.21 -2.86 -21.01
N GLN A 141 -1.53 -1.90 -20.19
CA GLN A 141 -0.55 -1.19 -19.38
C GLN A 141 -0.18 -2.04 -18.17
N PRO A 142 1.10 -2.11 -17.79
CA PRO A 142 1.52 -2.85 -16.60
C PRO A 142 1.23 -2.04 -15.32
N TRP A 143 -0.02 -1.66 -15.12
CA TRP A 143 -0.44 -0.80 -14.02
C TRP A 143 -1.19 -1.57 -12.94
N THR A 144 -1.12 -1.05 -11.72
CA THR A 144 -1.91 -1.50 -10.57
C THR A 144 -2.52 -0.30 -9.87
N LEU A 145 -3.73 -0.48 -9.36
CA LEU A 145 -4.46 0.53 -8.59
C LEU A 145 -4.47 0.12 -7.12
N SER A 146 -3.95 0.99 -6.27
CA SER A 146 -4.04 0.80 -4.81
C SER A 146 -5.39 1.30 -4.27
N ALA A 147 -5.79 0.80 -3.12
CA ALA A 147 -7.08 1.14 -2.52
C ALA A 147 -7.25 2.63 -2.14
N ASN A 148 -6.14 3.35 -1.99
CA ASN A 148 -6.15 4.81 -1.83
C ASN A 148 -6.20 5.58 -3.15
N GLY A 149 -6.35 4.88 -4.29
CA GLY A 149 -6.48 5.49 -5.60
C GLY A 149 -5.16 5.83 -6.31
N THR A 150 -3.99 5.46 -5.77
CA THR A 150 -2.71 5.66 -6.46
C THR A 150 -2.50 4.57 -7.50
N ILE A 151 -2.10 4.96 -8.71
CA ILE A 151 -1.76 4.08 -9.83
C ILE A 151 -0.24 3.93 -9.88
N PHE A 152 0.23 2.68 -9.83
CA PHE A 152 1.65 2.34 -9.94
C PHE A 152 1.93 1.56 -11.22
N THR A 153 3.11 1.79 -11.83
CA THR A 153 3.58 0.99 -12.95
C THR A 153 4.45 -0.19 -12.50
N HIS A 154 4.43 -1.26 -13.28
CA HIS A 154 5.31 -2.43 -13.16
C HIS A 154 6.29 -2.54 -14.34
N GLU A 155 6.48 -1.48 -15.13
CA GLU A 155 7.47 -1.47 -16.21
C GLU A 155 8.90 -1.72 -15.69
N PHE A 156 9.17 -1.31 -14.46
CA PHE A 156 10.43 -1.54 -13.77
C PHE A 156 10.19 -1.75 -12.28
N GLU A 157 11.12 -2.42 -11.59
CA GLU A 157 11.04 -2.65 -10.15
C GLU A 157 11.46 -1.37 -9.40
N ALA A 158 10.63 -0.90 -8.47
CA ALA A 158 10.95 0.25 -7.63
C ALA A 158 12.06 -0.09 -6.61
N VAL A 159 12.77 0.94 -6.13
CA VAL A 159 13.90 0.80 -5.20
C VAL A 159 13.50 0.07 -3.91
N ILE A 160 12.38 0.49 -3.29
CA ILE A 160 11.94 -0.09 -2.02
C ILE A 160 11.42 -1.52 -2.20
N PRO A 161 10.54 -1.85 -3.14
CA PRO A 161 10.14 -3.22 -3.47
C PRO A 161 11.32 -4.15 -3.73
N GLY A 162 12.28 -3.72 -4.55
CA GLY A 162 13.48 -4.51 -4.85
C GLY A 162 14.34 -4.80 -3.62
N LEU A 163 14.58 -3.79 -2.78
CA LEU A 163 15.30 -3.95 -1.52
C LEU A 163 14.57 -4.91 -0.56
N LEU A 164 13.25 -4.76 -0.41
CA LEU A 164 12.44 -5.64 0.45
C LEU A 164 12.42 -7.08 -0.05
N LYS A 165 12.37 -7.29 -1.37
CA LYS A 165 12.43 -8.62 -1.99
C LYS A 165 13.75 -9.32 -1.67
N ARG A 166 14.87 -8.61 -1.81
CA ARG A 166 16.21 -9.12 -1.48
C ARG A 166 16.32 -9.48 0.00
N TRP A 167 15.95 -8.57 0.89
CA TRP A 167 16.02 -8.81 2.35
C TRP A 167 15.11 -9.95 2.80
N TYR A 168 13.93 -10.09 2.19
CA TYR A 168 13.05 -11.21 2.50
C TYR A 168 13.65 -12.55 2.08
N SER A 169 14.32 -12.61 0.93
CA SER A 169 15.05 -13.82 0.48
C SER A 169 16.20 -14.16 1.41
N GLU A 170 17.06 -13.18 1.70
CA GLU A 170 18.21 -13.34 2.61
C GLU A 170 17.74 -13.81 4.01
N ARG A 171 16.69 -13.20 4.55
CA ARG A 171 16.10 -13.62 5.82
C ARG A 171 15.69 -15.09 5.82
N LYS A 172 15.00 -15.52 4.75
CA LYS A 172 14.59 -16.94 4.62
C LYS A 172 15.76 -17.89 4.58
N ASP A 173 16.81 -17.53 3.88
CA ASP A 173 18.00 -18.37 3.77
C ASP A 173 18.76 -18.43 5.10
N LEU A 174 18.91 -17.30 5.79
CA LEU A 174 19.48 -17.27 7.14
C LEU A 174 18.63 -18.08 8.14
N GLN A 175 17.31 -18.04 8.07
CA GLN A 175 16.44 -18.86 8.90
C GLN A 175 16.62 -20.37 8.64
N LYS A 176 16.79 -20.78 7.37
CA LYS A 176 17.10 -22.17 7.02
C LYS A 176 18.46 -22.60 7.56
N MET A 177 19.48 -21.74 7.44
CA MET A 177 20.82 -21.99 7.98
C MET A 177 20.78 -22.13 9.51
N LEU A 178 20.09 -21.21 10.19
CA LEU A 178 19.91 -21.26 11.65
C LEU A 178 19.23 -22.55 12.10
N LYS A 179 18.17 -22.97 11.39
CA LYS A 179 17.47 -24.23 11.69
C LYS A 179 18.39 -25.45 11.53
N LYS A 180 19.21 -25.48 10.48
CA LYS A 180 20.20 -26.55 10.26
C LYS A 180 21.28 -26.55 11.36
N ALA A 181 21.80 -25.38 11.73
CA ALA A 181 22.82 -25.27 12.78
C ALA A 181 22.30 -25.74 14.15
N ARG A 182 21.09 -25.34 14.53
CA ARG A 182 20.44 -25.80 15.76
C ARG A 182 20.20 -27.32 15.78
N ALA A 183 19.77 -27.90 14.64
CA ALA A 183 19.60 -29.35 14.53
C ALA A 183 20.93 -30.10 14.69
N ALA A 184 22.01 -29.59 14.12
CA ALA A 184 23.35 -30.17 14.24
C ALA A 184 23.89 -30.06 15.68
N GLN A 185 23.66 -28.95 16.38
CA GLN A 185 24.06 -28.79 17.78
C GLN A 185 23.31 -29.79 18.68
N ASN A 186 22.01 -29.93 18.55
CA ASN A 186 21.22 -30.90 19.32
C ASN A 186 21.61 -32.36 19.07
N SER A 187 22.15 -32.66 17.86
CA SER A 187 22.64 -34.00 17.54
C SER A 187 24.05 -34.28 18.09
N ALA A 188 24.79 -33.24 18.49
CA ALA A 188 26.11 -33.38 19.09
C ALA A 188 26.09 -33.46 20.63
N GLU A 189 24.94 -33.17 21.26
CA GLU A 189 24.70 -33.23 22.70
C GLU A 189 24.07 -34.56 23.15
N ILE A 190 23.77 -35.49 22.22
CA ILE A 190 23.29 -36.87 22.47
C ILE A 190 24.41 -37.87 22.23
#